data_ec3ef0b30767b28342e4a70ee6ca9ab3
#
_entry.id   ec3ef0b30767b28342e4a70ee6ca9ab3
#
_cell.length_a   1.000
_cell.length_b   1.000
_cell.length_c   1.000
_cell.angle_alpha   90.00
_cell.angle_beta   90.00
_cell.angle_gamma   90.00
#
_symmetry.space_group_name_H-M   'P 1'
#
loop_
_entity.id
_entity.type
_entity.pdbx_description
1 polymer ?
#
loop_
_entity_poly.entity_id
_entity_poly.type
_entity_poly.pdbx_seq_one_letter_code
_entity_poly.pdbx_strand_id
1 'polypeptide(L)'
;MLHFKTWPALLTWLGLSVVVTSAGSSYSGSSSTYPKREIANISVIDTPLVRAAERFALQHSNNAVYKHLMRSWLYGVLMINANDTLSRNVDLEVHAISALLHDLGWDSTGNSPLISPDRRFEVDGAFAARSFILDHADGRGWEARRVQLVWDAIALHTERSIAYYKELEVQVVSRGISLDFSGPGFGVSEDDFATIGKSFPKNDLKNQVNESIILLCETKPQTTYDTWMQPWGDNYVKGYNPIGKRRIDLIFEHLS
;
A
#
# COMPACT_ATOMS: atom_id res chain seq x y z
N MET A 1 62.56 13.01 2.97
CA MET A 1 62.26 14.42 3.28
C MET A 1 61.41 14.98 2.15
N LEU A 2 60.10 15.04 2.33
CA LEU A 2 59.18 15.60 1.35
C LEU A 2 58.54 16.84 1.97
N HIS A 3 58.83 17.99 1.36
CA HIS A 3 58.32 19.30 1.77
C HIS A 3 56.88 19.46 1.31
N PHE A 4 55.94 19.59 2.26
CA PHE A 4 54.60 20.07 1.99
C PHE A 4 54.60 21.60 1.93
N LYS A 5 54.26 22.16 0.77
CA LYS A 5 53.94 23.58 0.60
C LYS A 5 52.48 23.81 0.94
N THR A 6 52.22 24.60 1.96
CA THR A 6 50.90 25.10 2.34
C THR A 6 50.57 26.34 1.50
N TRP A 7 49.42 26.29 0.83
CA TRP A 7 48.80 27.47 0.23
C TRP A 7 47.63 27.94 1.10
N PRO A 8 47.52 29.23 1.43
CA PRO A 8 46.35 29.77 2.06
C PRO A 8 45.36 30.21 0.97
N ALA A 9 44.24 29.54 0.85
CA ALA A 9 43.11 29.99 0.04
C ALA A 9 42.20 30.83 0.91
N LEU A 10 42.18 32.14 0.71
CA LEU A 10 41.14 33.04 1.19
C LEU A 10 39.88 32.85 0.33
N LEU A 11 38.90 32.14 0.83
CA LEU A 11 37.57 32.07 0.25
C LEU A 11 36.69 33.07 0.97
N THR A 12 36.45 34.22 0.32
CA THR A 12 35.41 35.17 0.70
C THR A 12 34.05 34.60 0.31
N TRP A 13 33.26 34.17 1.30
CA TRP A 13 31.87 33.78 1.08
C TRP A 13 30.99 35.02 0.93
N LEU A 14 30.60 35.33 -0.29
CA LEU A 14 29.44 36.21 -0.57
C LEU A 14 28.19 35.40 -0.27
N GLY A 15 27.58 35.68 0.89
CA GLY A 15 26.31 35.09 1.29
C GLY A 15 25.17 35.61 0.40
N LEU A 16 24.77 34.81 -0.58
CA LEU A 16 23.51 35.01 -1.27
C LEU A 16 22.41 34.36 -0.44
N SER A 17 21.71 35.16 0.37
CA SER A 17 20.51 34.71 1.10
C SER A 17 19.39 34.51 0.08
N VAL A 18 19.21 33.28 -0.37
CA VAL A 18 18.00 32.87 -1.10
C VAL A 18 16.88 32.76 -0.07
N VAL A 19 16.01 33.75 -0.02
CA VAL A 19 14.73 33.64 0.71
C VAL A 19 13.87 32.67 -0.08
N VAL A 20 13.89 31.38 0.31
CA VAL A 20 12.89 30.41 -0.14
C VAL A 20 11.61 30.77 0.56
N THR A 21 10.75 31.55 -0.07
CA THR A 21 9.34 31.64 0.33
C THR A 21 8.70 30.30 0.01
N SER A 22 8.63 29.41 1.00
CA SER A 22 7.75 28.25 0.94
C SER A 22 6.33 28.81 0.84
N ALA A 23 5.76 28.78 -0.38
CA ALA A 23 4.32 28.87 -0.53
C ALA A 23 3.77 27.59 0.09
N GLY A 24 3.52 27.65 1.41
CA GLY A 24 2.71 26.68 2.09
C GLY A 24 1.33 26.74 1.46
N SER A 25 1.05 25.83 0.53
CA SER A 25 -0.31 25.51 0.16
C SER A 25 -0.95 24.98 1.44
N SER A 26 -1.57 25.88 2.19
CA SER A 26 -2.50 25.52 3.24
C SER A 26 -3.64 24.79 2.53
N TYR A 27 -3.59 23.48 2.54
CA TYR A 27 -4.73 22.64 2.22
C TYR A 27 -5.78 22.96 3.28
N SER A 28 -6.63 23.93 2.99
CA SER A 28 -7.87 24.18 3.72
C SER A 28 -8.72 22.94 3.41
N GLY A 29 -8.52 21.89 4.20
CA GLY A 29 -9.40 20.76 4.23
C GLY A 29 -10.79 21.30 4.56
N SER A 30 -11.59 21.55 3.52
CA SER A 30 -13.03 21.61 3.67
C SER A 30 -13.38 20.31 4.39
N SER A 31 -13.87 20.40 5.63
CA SER A 31 -14.50 19.29 6.31
C SER A 31 -15.81 18.99 5.58
N SER A 32 -15.71 18.45 4.37
CA SER A 32 -16.83 17.84 3.71
C SER A 32 -17.23 16.68 4.60
N THR A 33 -18.37 16.81 5.29
CA THR A 33 -18.95 15.73 6.07
C THR A 33 -19.40 14.66 5.05
N TYR A 34 -18.50 13.73 4.77
CA TYR A 34 -18.86 12.57 3.97
C TYR A 34 -20.05 11.85 4.62
N PRO A 35 -21.01 11.34 3.83
CA PRO A 35 -22.01 10.42 4.35
C PRO A 35 -21.30 9.24 5.02
N LYS A 36 -21.91 8.68 6.06
CA LYS A 36 -21.35 7.59 6.86
C LYS A 36 -22.34 6.44 6.94
N ARG A 37 -21.81 5.24 7.14
CA ARG A 37 -22.54 4.02 7.49
C ARG A 37 -21.81 3.21 8.54
N GLU A 38 -22.50 2.29 9.20
CA GLU A 38 -21.91 1.39 10.18
C GLU A 38 -21.53 0.05 9.55
N ILE A 39 -20.29 -0.40 9.79
CA ILE A 39 -19.80 -1.74 9.47
C ILE A 39 -19.08 -2.28 10.70
N ALA A 40 -19.47 -3.44 11.21
CA ALA A 40 -18.90 -4.05 12.42
C ALA A 40 -18.89 -3.08 13.62
N ASN A 41 -19.93 -2.27 13.80
CA ASN A 41 -20.06 -1.20 14.80
C ASN A 41 -19.04 -0.05 14.63
N ILE A 42 -18.46 0.10 13.45
CA ILE A 42 -17.51 1.17 13.14
C ILE A 42 -18.13 2.08 12.10
N SER A 43 -18.18 3.39 12.40
CA SER A 43 -18.65 4.42 11.48
C SER A 43 -17.60 4.68 10.40
N VAL A 44 -17.94 4.35 9.17
CA VAL A 44 -17.07 4.51 7.99
C VAL A 44 -17.67 5.49 6.99
N ILE A 45 -16.84 6.08 6.14
CA ILE A 45 -17.33 6.91 5.03
C ILE A 45 -18.12 6.05 4.03
N ASP A 46 -19.11 6.68 3.38
CA ASP A 46 -20.09 6.01 2.55
C ASP A 46 -20.36 6.75 1.22
N THR A 47 -19.28 7.09 0.51
CA THR A 47 -19.40 7.73 -0.80
C THR A 47 -19.72 6.73 -1.91
N PRO A 48 -20.32 7.17 -3.04
CA PRO A 48 -20.58 6.29 -4.16
C PRO A 48 -19.34 5.56 -4.68
N LEU A 49 -18.18 6.25 -4.70
CA LEU A 49 -16.91 5.67 -5.14
C LEU A 49 -16.40 4.60 -4.16
N VAL A 50 -16.50 4.82 -2.85
CA VAL A 50 -16.13 3.81 -1.83
C VAL A 50 -17.02 2.57 -1.91
N ARG A 51 -18.34 2.74 -2.10
CA ARG A 51 -19.26 1.61 -2.33
C ARG A 51 -18.93 0.86 -3.62
N ALA A 52 -18.53 1.59 -4.67
CA ALA A 52 -18.11 0.96 -5.92
C ALA A 52 -16.80 0.19 -5.74
N ALA A 53 -15.84 0.73 -5.00
CA ALA A 53 -14.57 0.05 -4.68
C ALA A 53 -14.81 -1.24 -3.87
N GLU A 54 -15.70 -1.21 -2.89
CA GLU A 54 -16.06 -2.41 -2.12
C GLU A 54 -16.66 -3.51 -3.00
N ARG A 55 -17.58 -3.14 -3.92
CA ARG A 55 -18.14 -4.10 -4.89
C ARG A 55 -17.09 -4.64 -5.84
N PHE A 56 -16.18 -3.78 -6.31
CA PHE A 56 -15.10 -4.16 -7.20
C PHE A 56 -14.14 -5.13 -6.51
N ALA A 57 -13.77 -4.84 -5.26
CA ALA A 57 -12.98 -5.74 -4.41
C ALA A 57 -13.65 -7.12 -4.25
N LEU A 58 -14.96 -7.15 -3.98
CA LEU A 58 -15.72 -8.40 -3.85
C LEU A 58 -15.77 -9.21 -5.16
N GLN A 59 -15.82 -8.55 -6.32
CA GLN A 59 -15.84 -9.20 -7.63
C GLN A 59 -14.49 -9.81 -8.02
N HIS A 60 -13.38 -9.23 -7.54
CA HIS A 60 -12.01 -9.59 -7.91
C HIS A 60 -11.24 -10.29 -6.78
N SER A 61 -11.94 -10.75 -5.75
CA SER A 61 -11.32 -11.45 -4.61
C SER A 61 -12.14 -12.67 -4.23
N ASN A 62 -11.46 -13.71 -3.77
CA ASN A 62 -12.16 -14.78 -3.06
C ASN A 62 -12.63 -14.28 -1.68
N ASN A 63 -13.48 -15.07 -1.01
CA ASN A 63 -14.09 -14.70 0.25
C ASN A 63 -13.07 -14.41 1.39
N ALA A 64 -11.94 -15.12 1.41
CA ALA A 64 -10.93 -14.93 2.46
C ALA A 64 -10.15 -13.62 2.25
N VAL A 65 -9.75 -13.35 1.00
CA VAL A 65 -9.09 -12.10 0.61
C VAL A 65 -10.04 -10.91 0.79
N TYR A 66 -11.29 -10.99 0.33
CA TYR A 66 -12.27 -9.91 0.54
C TYR A 66 -12.44 -9.56 2.03
N LYS A 67 -12.52 -10.56 2.91
CA LYS A 67 -12.58 -10.32 4.36
C LYS A 67 -11.30 -9.69 4.90
N HIS A 68 -10.15 -10.02 4.34
CA HIS A 68 -8.87 -9.36 4.65
C HIS A 68 -8.90 -7.88 4.27
N LEU A 69 -9.38 -7.54 3.08
CA LEU A 69 -9.55 -6.15 2.62
C LEU A 69 -10.44 -5.35 3.58
N MET A 70 -11.59 -5.93 3.96
CA MET A 70 -12.52 -5.30 4.89
C MET A 70 -11.89 -5.06 6.27
N ARG A 71 -11.20 -6.05 6.83
CA ARG A 71 -10.51 -5.88 8.12
C ARG A 71 -9.43 -4.82 8.05
N SER A 72 -8.61 -4.84 7.00
CA SER A 72 -7.53 -3.85 6.77
C SER A 72 -8.07 -2.42 6.72
N TRP A 73 -9.17 -2.21 5.99
CA TRP A 73 -9.86 -0.92 5.96
C TRP A 73 -10.34 -0.49 7.34
N LEU A 74 -11.06 -1.35 8.06
CA LEU A 74 -11.64 -1.04 9.37
C LEU A 74 -10.58 -0.78 10.44
N TYR A 75 -9.46 -1.52 10.43
CA TYR A 75 -8.33 -1.23 11.31
C TYR A 75 -7.74 0.16 11.03
N GLY A 76 -7.58 0.52 9.77
CA GLY A 76 -7.13 1.86 9.40
C GLY A 76 -8.09 2.96 9.85
N VAL A 77 -9.42 2.74 9.76
CA VAL A 77 -10.42 3.69 10.28
C VAL A 77 -10.28 3.87 11.80
N LEU A 78 -10.10 2.79 12.56
CA LEU A 78 -9.87 2.88 14.00
C LEU A 78 -8.58 3.62 14.35
N MET A 79 -7.49 3.36 13.61
CA MET A 79 -6.22 4.10 13.79
C MET A 79 -6.40 5.60 13.53
N ILE A 80 -7.14 5.97 12.48
CA ILE A 80 -7.45 7.37 12.16
C ILE A 80 -8.25 8.01 13.30
N ASN A 81 -9.28 7.32 13.79
CA ASN A 81 -10.14 7.82 14.86
C ASN A 81 -9.40 7.95 16.21
N ALA A 82 -8.43 7.09 16.47
CA ALA A 82 -7.65 7.09 17.71
C ALA A 82 -6.52 8.13 17.74
N ASN A 83 -6.26 8.85 16.63
CA ASN A 83 -5.14 9.78 16.53
C ASN A 83 -5.55 11.11 15.91
N ASP A 84 -5.44 12.19 16.68
CA ASP A 84 -5.81 13.54 16.27
C ASP A 84 -5.11 14.06 15.01
N THR A 85 -3.84 13.67 14.80
CA THR A 85 -3.10 14.07 13.60
C THR A 85 -3.65 13.35 12.39
N LEU A 86 -3.91 12.05 12.49
CA LEU A 86 -4.48 11.26 11.40
C LEU A 86 -5.90 11.71 11.07
N SER A 87 -6.76 11.93 12.08
CA SER A 87 -8.15 12.32 11.88
C SER A 87 -8.33 13.67 11.18
N ARG A 88 -7.35 14.57 11.32
CA ARG A 88 -7.37 15.88 10.69
C ARG A 88 -6.73 15.93 9.30
N ASN A 89 -5.82 15.02 8.99
CA ASN A 89 -4.97 15.17 7.83
C ASN A 89 -5.07 14.02 6.81
N VAL A 90 -5.66 12.86 7.17
CA VAL A 90 -5.83 11.74 6.24
C VAL A 90 -7.05 11.96 5.36
N ASP A 91 -6.88 11.82 4.06
CA ASP A 91 -7.99 11.74 3.11
C ASP A 91 -8.69 10.39 3.24
N LEU A 92 -9.91 10.40 3.78
CA LEU A 92 -10.66 9.19 4.12
C LEU A 92 -11.07 8.37 2.88
N GLU A 93 -11.33 9.01 1.74
CA GLU A 93 -11.63 8.28 0.51
C GLU A 93 -10.38 7.60 -0.07
N VAL A 94 -9.24 8.31 -0.09
CA VAL A 94 -7.95 7.74 -0.50
C VAL A 94 -7.61 6.53 0.36
N HIS A 95 -7.75 6.65 1.70
CA HIS A 95 -7.54 5.55 2.63
C HIS A 95 -8.47 4.36 2.34
N ALA A 96 -9.79 4.61 2.22
CA ALA A 96 -10.78 3.54 2.01
C ALA A 96 -10.54 2.79 0.69
N ILE A 97 -10.35 3.53 -0.41
CA ILE A 97 -10.13 2.93 -1.73
C ILE A 97 -8.83 2.15 -1.76
N SER A 98 -7.75 2.69 -1.19
CA SER A 98 -6.46 2.00 -1.12
C SER A 98 -6.56 0.70 -0.32
N ALA A 99 -7.20 0.72 0.85
CA ALA A 99 -7.35 -0.45 1.70
C ALA A 99 -8.26 -1.52 1.08
N LEU A 100 -9.32 -1.11 0.36
CA LEU A 100 -10.25 -2.04 -0.30
C LEU A 100 -9.65 -2.67 -1.56
N LEU A 101 -8.71 -2.03 -2.23
CA LEU A 101 -8.20 -2.45 -3.55
C LEU A 101 -6.74 -2.93 -3.53
N HIS A 102 -6.09 -3.04 -2.36
CA HIS A 102 -4.64 -3.29 -2.31
C HIS A 102 -4.22 -4.66 -2.88
N ASP A 103 -5.06 -5.68 -2.78
CA ASP A 103 -4.77 -7.04 -3.24
C ASP A 103 -5.44 -7.41 -4.58
N LEU A 104 -5.86 -6.43 -5.40
CA LEU A 104 -6.40 -6.71 -6.73
C LEU A 104 -5.44 -7.49 -7.63
N GLY A 105 -4.14 -7.38 -7.38
CA GLY A 105 -3.11 -8.18 -8.07
C GLY A 105 -3.10 -9.66 -7.69
N TRP A 106 -3.95 -10.09 -6.74
CA TRP A 106 -4.21 -11.48 -6.38
C TRP A 106 -5.52 -12.02 -7.00
N ASP A 107 -6.07 -11.34 -7.98
CA ASP A 107 -7.29 -11.78 -8.64
C ASP A 107 -7.10 -13.17 -9.26
N SER A 108 -7.69 -14.17 -8.63
CA SER A 108 -7.64 -15.59 -9.02
C SER A 108 -8.83 -16.03 -9.90
N THR A 109 -9.62 -15.09 -10.44
CA THR A 109 -10.80 -15.40 -11.24
C THR A 109 -10.48 -16.02 -12.62
N GLY A 110 -9.17 -16.22 -12.91
CA GLY A 110 -8.68 -16.80 -14.16
C GLY A 110 -8.64 -15.78 -15.30
N ASN A 111 -7.52 -15.67 -15.99
CA ASN A 111 -7.28 -14.72 -17.09
C ASN A 111 -7.72 -13.28 -16.77
N SER A 112 -7.54 -12.86 -15.51
CA SER A 112 -7.91 -11.52 -15.09
C SER A 112 -7.15 -10.47 -15.90
N PRO A 113 -7.83 -9.47 -16.47
CA PRO A 113 -7.18 -8.36 -17.17
C PRO A 113 -6.41 -7.43 -16.21
N LEU A 114 -6.55 -7.62 -14.89
CA LEU A 114 -5.86 -6.84 -13.87
C LEU A 114 -4.42 -7.30 -13.64
N ILE A 115 -4.07 -8.53 -14.07
CA ILE A 115 -2.78 -9.17 -13.79
C ILE A 115 -1.91 -9.18 -15.04
N SER A 116 -0.71 -8.61 -14.93
CA SER A 116 0.32 -8.66 -15.95
C SER A 116 1.25 -9.87 -15.77
N PRO A 117 1.96 -10.31 -16.82
CA PRO A 117 2.94 -11.39 -16.69
C PRO A 117 4.29 -10.96 -16.06
N ASP A 118 4.54 -9.65 -15.94
CA ASP A 118 5.88 -9.09 -15.71
C ASP A 118 5.98 -8.07 -14.57
N ARG A 119 4.85 -7.67 -13.94
CA ARG A 119 4.85 -6.76 -12.80
C ARG A 119 4.57 -7.51 -11.50
N ARG A 120 5.09 -6.98 -10.41
CA ARG A 120 4.71 -7.40 -9.05
C ARG A 120 3.20 -7.22 -8.87
N PHE A 121 2.59 -8.06 -8.03
CA PHE A 121 1.14 -8.00 -7.79
C PHE A 121 0.70 -6.66 -7.17
N GLU A 122 1.54 -6.06 -6.32
CA GLU A 122 1.27 -4.75 -5.74
C GLU A 122 1.18 -3.66 -6.81
N VAL A 123 2.01 -3.77 -7.86
CA VAL A 123 2.00 -2.84 -8.99
C VAL A 123 0.79 -3.09 -9.88
N ASP A 124 0.42 -4.34 -10.13
CA ASP A 124 -0.81 -4.69 -10.85
C ASP A 124 -2.04 -4.14 -10.14
N GLY A 125 -2.15 -4.34 -8.81
CA GLY A 125 -3.21 -3.79 -7.98
C GLY A 125 -3.26 -2.26 -8.03
N ALA A 126 -2.10 -1.59 -7.96
CA ALA A 126 -2.02 -0.14 -8.04
C ALA A 126 -2.50 0.42 -9.38
N PHE A 127 -2.17 -0.23 -10.50
CA PHE A 127 -2.68 0.15 -11.83
C PHE A 127 -4.17 -0.13 -11.97
N ALA A 128 -4.66 -1.27 -11.47
CA ALA A 128 -6.07 -1.60 -11.47
C ALA A 128 -6.90 -0.58 -10.69
N ALA A 129 -6.45 -0.19 -9.49
CA ALA A 129 -7.09 0.83 -8.67
C ALA A 129 -7.08 2.21 -9.34
N ARG A 130 -5.97 2.60 -9.98
CA ARG A 130 -5.89 3.84 -10.76
C ARG A 130 -6.90 3.87 -11.88
N SER A 131 -6.99 2.80 -12.68
CA SER A 131 -7.95 2.69 -13.77
C SER A 131 -9.38 2.73 -13.23
N PHE A 132 -9.66 1.98 -12.16
CA PHE A 132 -10.96 2.00 -11.49
C PHE A 132 -11.40 3.42 -11.11
N ILE A 133 -10.52 4.22 -10.49
CA ILE A 133 -10.83 5.61 -10.10
C ILE A 133 -11.11 6.47 -11.33
N LEU A 134 -10.24 6.42 -12.34
CA LEU A 134 -10.35 7.30 -13.51
C LEU A 134 -11.54 6.95 -14.42
N ASP A 135 -11.97 5.70 -14.42
CA ASP A 135 -13.13 5.23 -15.20
C ASP A 135 -14.46 5.48 -14.48
N HIS A 136 -14.44 5.63 -13.14
CA HIS A 136 -15.64 5.88 -12.37
C HIS A 136 -16.06 7.35 -12.42
N ALA A 137 -17.37 7.61 -12.55
CA ALA A 137 -17.92 8.97 -12.66
C ALA A 137 -17.48 9.89 -11.49
N ASP A 138 -17.52 9.39 -10.27
CA ASP A 138 -17.16 10.14 -9.06
C ASP A 138 -15.65 10.22 -8.81
N GLY A 139 -14.84 9.39 -9.49
CA GLY A 139 -13.38 9.39 -9.38
C GLY A 139 -12.68 10.17 -10.48
N ARG A 140 -13.33 10.30 -11.65
CA ARG A 140 -12.75 10.95 -12.84
C ARG A 140 -12.28 12.39 -12.61
N GLY A 141 -12.92 13.11 -11.67
CA GLY A 141 -12.56 14.47 -11.29
C GLY A 141 -11.53 14.57 -10.16
N TRP A 142 -10.98 13.47 -9.69
CA TRP A 142 -9.99 13.52 -8.62
C TRP A 142 -8.71 14.21 -9.05
N GLU A 143 -8.13 14.99 -8.13
CA GLU A 143 -6.80 15.55 -8.32
C GLU A 143 -5.76 14.44 -8.53
N ALA A 144 -4.81 14.67 -9.43
CA ALA A 144 -3.75 13.72 -9.75
C ALA A 144 -2.97 13.23 -8.51
N ARG A 145 -2.81 14.11 -7.49
CA ARG A 145 -2.18 13.76 -6.22
C ARG A 145 -2.97 12.70 -5.46
N ARG A 146 -4.29 12.79 -5.38
CA ARG A 146 -5.14 11.79 -4.71
C ARG A 146 -5.02 10.42 -5.38
N VAL A 147 -5.08 10.40 -6.72
CA VAL A 147 -4.89 9.18 -7.51
C VAL A 147 -3.51 8.58 -7.30
N GLN A 148 -2.46 9.43 -7.23
CA GLN A 148 -1.10 8.97 -6.96
C GLN A 148 -0.94 8.42 -5.55
N LEU A 149 -1.59 9.00 -4.54
CA LEU A 149 -1.57 8.48 -3.16
C LEU A 149 -2.20 7.08 -3.06
N VAL A 150 -3.30 6.82 -3.78
CA VAL A 150 -3.87 5.47 -3.88
C VAL A 150 -2.87 4.52 -4.52
N TRP A 151 -2.24 4.92 -5.63
CA TRP A 151 -1.24 4.11 -6.31
C TRP A 151 -0.06 3.78 -5.38
N ASP A 152 0.52 4.79 -4.69
CA ASP A 152 1.63 4.62 -3.75
C ASP A 152 1.24 3.73 -2.57
N ALA A 153 0.05 3.92 -2.00
CA ALA A 153 -0.43 3.13 -0.87
C ALA A 153 -0.54 1.64 -1.24
N ILE A 154 -1.02 1.34 -2.45
CA ILE A 154 -1.15 -0.04 -2.93
C ILE A 154 0.21 -0.60 -3.35
N ALA A 155 0.99 0.14 -4.15
CA ALA A 155 2.29 -0.36 -4.63
C ALA A 155 3.31 -0.61 -3.51
N LEU A 156 3.17 0.09 -2.37
CA LEU A 156 4.12 0.01 -1.25
C LEU A 156 3.57 -0.73 -0.04
N HIS A 157 2.36 -1.28 -0.07
CA HIS A 157 1.72 -1.82 1.14
C HIS A 157 2.51 -2.94 1.81
N THR A 158 3.26 -3.73 1.06
CA THR A 158 4.13 -4.80 1.58
C THR A 158 5.52 -4.30 1.98
N GLU A 159 5.95 -3.12 1.48
CA GLU A 159 7.28 -2.55 1.71
C GLU A 159 7.28 -1.61 2.94
N ARG A 160 7.05 -2.19 4.13
CA ARG A 160 6.90 -1.44 5.40
C ARG A 160 8.05 -0.48 5.69
N SER A 161 9.28 -0.85 5.32
CA SER A 161 10.47 -0.01 5.49
C SER A 161 10.45 1.29 4.67
N ILE A 162 9.57 1.39 3.67
CA ILE A 162 9.35 2.58 2.85
C ILE A 162 7.98 3.20 3.19
N ALA A 163 6.91 2.41 3.19
CA ALA A 163 5.54 2.86 3.39
C ALA A 163 5.35 3.66 4.70
N TYR A 164 6.04 3.27 5.77
CA TYR A 164 5.93 3.93 7.09
C TYR A 164 6.55 5.34 7.15
N TYR A 165 7.24 5.77 6.10
CA TYR A 165 7.86 7.10 5.97
C TYR A 165 7.28 7.93 4.82
N LYS A 166 6.20 7.44 4.20
CA LYS A 166 5.46 8.13 3.14
C LYS A 166 4.40 9.06 3.73
N GLU A 167 3.51 9.56 2.90
CA GLU A 167 2.33 10.33 3.29
C GLU A 167 1.41 9.53 4.22
N LEU A 168 0.60 10.22 5.02
CA LEU A 168 -0.18 9.60 6.09
C LEU A 168 -1.15 8.52 5.58
N GLU A 169 -1.74 8.70 4.41
CA GLU A 169 -2.61 7.71 3.77
C GLU A 169 -1.86 6.40 3.52
N VAL A 170 -0.64 6.48 2.96
CA VAL A 170 0.21 5.31 2.68
C VAL A 170 0.60 4.61 3.98
N GLN A 171 0.99 5.38 5.00
CA GLN A 171 1.33 4.85 6.33
C GLN A 171 0.16 4.09 6.94
N VAL A 172 -1.03 4.70 6.97
CA VAL A 172 -2.23 4.11 7.60
C VAL A 172 -2.66 2.85 6.87
N VAL A 173 -2.67 2.85 5.54
CA VAL A 173 -3.00 1.66 4.73
C VAL A 173 -2.05 0.51 5.06
N SER A 174 -0.73 0.72 4.97
CA SER A 174 0.25 -0.34 5.24
C SER A 174 0.18 -0.85 6.68
N ARG A 175 -0.05 0.02 7.67
CA ARG A 175 -0.24 -0.39 9.07
C ARG A 175 -1.54 -1.14 9.29
N GLY A 176 -2.65 -0.68 8.72
CA GLY A 176 -3.95 -1.35 8.81
C GLY A 176 -3.90 -2.78 8.25
N ILE A 177 -3.23 -2.97 7.11
CA ILE A 177 -2.96 -4.28 6.52
C ILE A 177 -2.09 -5.13 7.47
N SER A 178 -1.04 -4.54 8.03
CA SER A 178 -0.13 -5.24 8.94
C SER A 178 -0.82 -5.76 10.20
N LEU A 179 -1.81 -5.01 10.75
CA LEU A 179 -2.56 -5.44 11.93
C LEU A 179 -3.30 -6.76 11.71
N ASP A 180 -3.74 -7.05 10.51
CA ASP A 180 -4.42 -8.32 10.22
C ASP A 180 -3.50 -9.54 10.41
N PHE A 181 -2.19 -9.36 10.32
CA PHE A 181 -1.18 -10.41 10.50
C PHE A 181 -0.48 -10.35 11.86
N SER A 182 -0.36 -9.18 12.46
CA SER A 182 0.41 -8.98 13.70
C SER A 182 -0.43 -8.90 14.97
N GLY A 183 -1.76 -8.73 14.84
CA GLY A 183 -2.63 -8.46 15.99
C GLY A 183 -2.83 -6.97 16.27
N PRO A 184 -3.57 -6.61 17.35
CA PRO A 184 -3.92 -5.23 17.68
C PRO A 184 -2.71 -4.35 17.96
N GLY A 185 -2.84 -3.04 17.67
CA GLY A 185 -1.78 -2.05 17.83
C GLY A 185 -2.17 -0.70 17.23
N PHE A 186 -1.28 0.28 17.28
CA PHE A 186 -1.47 1.62 16.71
C PHE A 186 -2.77 2.32 17.14
N GLY A 187 -3.24 2.08 18.38
CA GLY A 187 -4.47 2.67 18.91
C GLY A 187 -5.73 1.84 18.67
N VAL A 188 -5.64 0.69 17.99
CA VAL A 188 -6.74 -0.27 17.87
C VAL A 188 -6.78 -1.12 19.13
N SER A 189 -7.93 -1.14 19.84
CA SER A 189 -8.12 -1.94 21.06
C SER A 189 -8.29 -3.43 20.73
N GLU A 190 -8.04 -4.30 21.71
CA GLU A 190 -8.29 -5.74 21.56
C GLU A 190 -9.78 -6.05 21.31
N ASP A 191 -10.68 -5.30 21.96
CA ASP A 191 -12.13 -5.48 21.82
C ASP A 191 -12.62 -5.10 20.41
N ASP A 192 -12.15 -3.98 19.87
CA ASP A 192 -12.47 -3.56 18.51
C ASP A 192 -11.89 -4.55 17.48
N PHE A 193 -10.63 -4.96 17.70
CA PHE A 193 -9.98 -5.97 16.87
C PHE A 193 -10.77 -7.29 16.83
N ALA A 194 -11.23 -7.76 17.99
CA ALA A 194 -12.05 -8.96 18.11
C ALA A 194 -13.43 -8.79 17.45
N THR A 195 -14.04 -7.61 17.55
CA THR A 195 -15.36 -7.29 16.96
C THR A 195 -15.27 -7.33 15.43
N ILE A 196 -14.24 -6.73 14.85
CA ILE A 196 -13.96 -6.83 13.41
C ILE A 196 -13.73 -8.29 13.00
N GLY A 197 -12.92 -9.03 13.77
CA GLY A 197 -12.63 -10.44 13.50
C GLY A 197 -13.86 -11.35 13.56
N LYS A 198 -14.86 -11.03 14.37
CA LYS A 198 -16.16 -11.74 14.41
C LYS A 198 -17.00 -11.43 13.17
N SER A 199 -17.02 -10.18 12.72
CA SER A 199 -17.78 -9.74 11.54
C SER A 199 -17.16 -10.24 10.23
N PHE A 200 -15.84 -10.29 10.17
CA PHE A 200 -15.04 -10.75 9.03
C PHE A 200 -14.03 -11.81 9.48
N PRO A 201 -14.45 -13.05 9.74
CA PRO A 201 -13.57 -14.08 10.25
C PRO A 201 -12.45 -14.45 9.26
N LYS A 202 -11.24 -14.72 9.80
CA LYS A 202 -10.04 -15.03 9.01
C LYS A 202 -10.11 -16.37 8.28
N ASN A 203 -10.89 -17.32 8.82
CA ASN A 203 -11.14 -18.66 8.27
C ASN A 203 -9.92 -19.25 7.53
N ASP A 204 -9.97 -19.27 6.19
CA ASP A 204 -9.00 -19.87 5.29
C ASP A 204 -7.91 -18.88 4.80
N LEU A 205 -7.78 -17.69 5.40
CA LEU A 205 -6.85 -16.66 4.92
C LEU A 205 -5.41 -17.16 4.76
N LYS A 206 -4.92 -17.96 5.72
CA LYS A 206 -3.55 -18.50 5.68
C LYS A 206 -3.31 -19.34 4.42
N ASN A 207 -4.26 -20.22 4.07
CA ASN A 207 -4.13 -21.07 2.89
C ASN A 207 -4.23 -20.22 1.62
N GLN A 208 -5.17 -19.28 1.56
CA GLN A 208 -5.35 -18.41 0.40
C GLN A 208 -4.13 -17.50 0.15
N VAL A 209 -3.50 -16.96 1.20
CA VAL A 209 -2.24 -16.23 1.07
C VAL A 209 -1.14 -17.13 0.54
N ASN A 210 -0.98 -18.33 1.09
CA ASN A 210 0.01 -19.29 0.60
C ASN A 210 -0.20 -19.65 -0.87
N GLU A 211 -1.43 -20.00 -1.25
CA GLU A 211 -1.78 -20.37 -2.63
C GLU A 211 -1.51 -19.21 -3.60
N SER A 212 -1.91 -17.98 -3.23
CA SER A 212 -1.68 -16.80 -4.07
C SER A 212 -0.20 -16.53 -4.30
N ILE A 213 0.63 -16.59 -3.24
CA ILE A 213 2.07 -16.33 -3.36
C ILE A 213 2.76 -17.45 -4.14
N ILE A 214 2.40 -18.71 -3.90
CA ILE A 214 2.94 -19.85 -4.65
C ILE A 214 2.61 -19.70 -6.14
N LEU A 215 1.35 -19.35 -6.48
CA LEU A 215 0.93 -19.12 -7.85
C LEU A 215 1.74 -18.00 -8.53
N LEU A 216 2.03 -16.91 -7.83
CA LEU A 216 2.87 -15.83 -8.34
C LEU A 216 4.31 -16.30 -8.59
N CYS A 217 4.86 -17.12 -7.68
CA CYS A 217 6.19 -17.69 -7.84
C CYS A 217 6.27 -18.72 -9.00
N GLU A 218 5.16 -19.39 -9.33
CA GLU A 218 5.06 -20.33 -10.45
C GLU A 218 4.88 -19.61 -11.79
N THR A 219 3.98 -18.62 -11.84
CA THR A 219 3.53 -18.02 -13.11
C THR A 219 4.37 -16.83 -13.55
N LYS A 220 4.93 -16.05 -12.61
CA LYS A 220 5.79 -14.89 -12.87
C LYS A 220 6.94 -14.77 -11.86
N PRO A 221 7.82 -15.80 -11.78
CA PRO A 221 8.86 -15.91 -10.74
C PRO A 221 9.80 -14.69 -10.69
N GLN A 222 10.11 -14.07 -11.83
CA GLN A 222 10.99 -12.90 -11.92
C GLN A 222 10.47 -11.69 -11.12
N THR A 223 9.17 -11.63 -10.85
CA THR A 223 8.57 -10.54 -10.05
C THR A 223 8.65 -10.80 -8.55
N THR A 224 9.10 -11.97 -8.14
CA THR A 224 9.18 -12.41 -6.75
C THR A 224 10.61 -12.47 -6.20
N TYR A 225 11.63 -12.43 -7.08
CA TYR A 225 13.04 -12.40 -6.67
C TYR A 225 13.37 -11.10 -5.92
N ASP A 226 14.22 -11.19 -4.89
CA ASP A 226 14.60 -10.07 -4.01
C ASP A 226 13.41 -9.41 -3.29
N THR A 227 12.28 -10.12 -3.15
CA THR A 227 11.09 -9.64 -2.45
C THR A 227 10.79 -10.52 -1.24
N TRP A 228 9.84 -10.08 -0.41
CA TRP A 228 9.33 -10.87 0.71
C TRP A 228 8.68 -12.22 0.28
N MET A 229 8.31 -12.36 -1.00
CA MET A 229 7.69 -13.57 -1.57
C MET A 229 8.72 -14.64 -1.93
N GLN A 230 9.98 -14.29 -2.14
CA GLN A 230 11.01 -15.24 -2.57
C GLN A 230 11.08 -16.53 -1.72
N PRO A 231 10.96 -16.47 -0.37
CA PRO A 231 10.99 -17.70 0.45
C PRO A 231 9.89 -18.72 0.10
N TRP A 232 8.74 -18.28 -0.44
CA TRP A 232 7.71 -19.21 -0.93
C TRP A 232 8.16 -19.93 -2.19
N GLY A 233 8.75 -19.22 -3.13
CA GLY A 233 9.34 -19.83 -4.34
C GLY A 233 10.42 -20.84 -3.97
N ASP A 234 11.36 -20.44 -3.12
CA ASP A 234 12.48 -21.30 -2.68
C ASP A 234 12.01 -22.59 -1.98
N ASN A 235 10.92 -22.54 -1.20
CA ASN A 235 10.46 -23.66 -0.38
C ASN A 235 9.36 -24.52 -1.04
N TYR A 236 8.53 -23.95 -1.91
CA TYR A 236 7.29 -24.60 -2.36
C TYR A 236 7.18 -24.78 -3.87
N VAL A 237 8.05 -24.12 -4.69
CA VAL A 237 7.92 -24.16 -6.14
C VAL A 237 9.09 -24.95 -6.76
N LYS A 238 8.75 -26.09 -7.39
CA LYS A 238 9.75 -26.93 -8.05
C LYS A 238 10.38 -26.19 -9.22
N GLY A 239 11.71 -26.07 -9.21
CA GLY A 239 12.47 -25.42 -10.29
C GLY A 239 12.54 -23.89 -10.17
N TYR A 240 11.99 -23.32 -9.12
CA TYR A 240 12.19 -21.90 -8.81
C TYR A 240 13.68 -21.64 -8.56
N ASN A 241 14.26 -20.73 -9.31
CA ASN A 241 15.69 -20.47 -9.23
C ASN A 241 15.99 -18.98 -9.42
N PRO A 242 16.23 -18.23 -8.34
CA PRO A 242 16.61 -16.83 -8.38
C PRO A 242 18.11 -16.60 -8.65
N ILE A 243 18.96 -17.63 -8.54
CA ILE A 243 20.41 -17.51 -8.70
C ILE A 243 20.75 -16.99 -10.09
N GLY A 244 21.62 -15.98 -10.16
CA GLY A 244 21.97 -15.28 -11.40
C GLY A 244 20.94 -14.23 -11.86
N LYS A 245 19.84 -14.02 -11.07
CA LYS A 245 18.74 -13.12 -11.43
C LYS A 245 18.40 -12.12 -10.32
N ARG A 246 19.00 -12.29 -9.14
CA ARG A 246 18.83 -11.37 -7.99
C ARG A 246 19.63 -10.10 -8.24
N ARG A 247 19.24 -9.03 -7.58
CA ARG A 247 19.97 -7.75 -7.67
C ARG A 247 21.46 -7.89 -7.35
N ILE A 248 21.82 -8.69 -6.34
CA ILE A 248 23.21 -8.95 -6.00
C ILE A 248 23.96 -9.64 -7.14
N ASP A 249 23.37 -10.60 -7.81
CA ASP A 249 24.00 -11.34 -8.91
C ASP A 249 24.29 -10.37 -10.08
N LEU A 250 23.29 -9.55 -10.47
CA LEU A 250 23.42 -8.56 -11.55
C LEU A 250 24.46 -7.47 -11.23
N ILE A 251 24.54 -7.02 -9.96
CA ILE A 251 25.54 -6.02 -9.54
C ILE A 251 26.94 -6.60 -9.71
N PHE A 252 27.20 -7.83 -9.24
CA PHE A 252 28.53 -8.41 -9.30
C PHE A 252 28.95 -8.82 -10.70
N GLU A 253 28.01 -9.19 -11.58
CA GLU A 253 28.30 -9.47 -13.00
C GLU A 253 28.95 -8.26 -13.71
N HIS A 254 28.58 -7.03 -13.33
CA HIS A 254 29.08 -5.80 -13.97
C HIS A 254 30.19 -5.09 -13.20
N LEU A 255 30.59 -5.59 -12.05
CA LEU A 255 31.70 -5.03 -11.24
C LEU A 255 33.01 -5.83 -11.36
N SER A 256 33.01 -6.93 -12.12
CA SER A 256 34.18 -7.79 -12.32
C SER A 256 35.07 -7.34 -13.48
#